data_d8e486f8f6acaa9384e0781a03937548
#
_entry.id   d8e486f8f6acaa9384e0781a03937548
#
_cell.length_a   1.000
_cell.length_b   1.000
_cell.length_c   1.000
_cell.angle_alpha   90.00
_cell.angle_beta   90.00
_cell.angle_gamma   90.00
#
_symmetry.space_group_name_H-M   'P 1'
#
loop_
_entity.id
_entity.type
_entity.pdbx_description
1 polymer ?
#
loop_
_entity_poly.entity_id
_entity_poly.type
_entity_poly.pdbx_seq_one_letter_code
_entity_poly.pdbx_strand_id
1 'polypeptide(L)'
;MGPTGVGKTTTLAKLAAYAQIHLKQKVALLTLDTYRMGAVDQLQQYAQILQVPLHVALTVEDLRSALRFYQDRALVLIDTPGHSPKDTDTLNQLRGLMDELPEVETHLVLSATTKPRDLTEIATRYEPLHPTRLLFTKLDETSTYGPILSTLARVKRPLSYLGTGQEVPEALELATSRRVADLILPATMKEAE
;
A
#
# COMPACT_ATOMS: atom_id res chain seq x y z
N MET A 1 1.16 0.21 -4.74
CA MET A 1 1.51 1.36 -5.59
C MET A 1 0.95 2.67 -5.04
N GLY A 2 1.39 3.84 -5.55
CA GLY A 2 0.87 5.15 -5.10
C GLY A 2 1.92 6.25 -5.18
N PRO A 3 1.56 7.51 -4.86
CA PRO A 3 2.46 8.66 -4.92
C PRO A 3 3.72 8.52 -4.06
N THR A 4 4.71 9.36 -4.33
CA THR A 4 5.91 9.45 -3.48
C THR A 4 5.54 9.92 -2.08
N GLY A 5 6.18 9.33 -1.05
CA GLY A 5 6.02 9.76 0.35
C GLY A 5 4.74 9.32 1.06
N VAL A 6 3.86 8.54 0.41
CA VAL A 6 2.62 8.05 1.03
C VAL A 6 2.82 6.85 1.97
N GLY A 7 4.03 6.33 2.15
CA GLY A 7 4.31 5.25 3.08
C GLY A 7 4.18 3.83 2.51
N LYS A 8 4.37 3.62 1.19
CA LYS A 8 4.29 2.29 0.55
C LYS A 8 5.23 1.26 1.18
N THR A 9 6.52 1.54 1.18
CA THR A 9 7.57 0.64 1.72
C THR A 9 7.34 0.34 3.20
N THR A 10 6.99 1.36 4.01
CA THR A 10 6.65 1.16 5.43
C THR A 10 5.41 0.30 5.63
N THR A 11 4.37 0.51 4.82
CA THR A 11 3.15 -0.30 4.85
C THR A 11 3.44 -1.76 4.48
N LEU A 12 4.27 -1.96 3.47
CA LEU A 12 4.69 -3.30 3.04
C LEU A 12 5.46 -4.01 4.16
N ALA A 13 6.37 -3.31 4.85
CA ALA A 13 7.08 -3.84 6.01
C ALA A 13 6.13 -4.23 7.14
N LYS A 14 5.09 -3.43 7.42
CA LYS A 14 4.06 -3.74 8.43
C LYS A 14 3.25 -4.98 8.06
N LEU A 15 2.83 -5.11 6.80
CA LEU A 15 2.13 -6.29 6.30
C LEU A 15 2.99 -7.55 6.41
N ALA A 16 4.28 -7.44 6.03
CA ALA A 16 5.23 -8.54 6.16
C ALA A 16 5.41 -8.97 7.60
N ALA A 17 5.62 -8.02 8.50
CA ALA A 17 5.78 -8.28 9.94
C ALA A 17 4.52 -8.90 10.54
N TYR A 18 3.34 -8.37 10.21
CA TYR A 18 2.08 -8.91 10.67
C TYR A 18 1.88 -10.37 10.22
N ALA A 19 2.10 -10.65 8.93
CA ALA A 19 1.97 -11.99 8.38
C ALA A 19 2.98 -12.98 9.00
N GLN A 20 4.23 -12.55 9.17
CA GLN A 20 5.30 -13.38 9.73
C GLN A 20 5.09 -13.65 11.23
N ILE A 21 4.79 -12.60 12.01
CA ILE A 21 4.76 -12.67 13.48
C ILE A 21 3.42 -13.24 13.97
N HIS A 22 2.30 -12.71 13.47
CA HIS A 22 0.96 -13.06 13.97
C HIS A 22 0.32 -14.24 13.23
N LEU A 23 0.48 -14.30 11.89
CA LEU A 23 -0.11 -15.37 11.08
C LEU A 23 0.83 -16.55 10.86
N LYS A 24 2.12 -16.45 11.27
CA LYS A 24 3.17 -17.46 11.07
C LYS A 24 3.31 -17.90 9.60
N GLN A 25 3.03 -16.99 8.69
CA GLN A 25 3.12 -17.24 7.26
C GLN A 25 4.55 -17.06 6.75
N LYS A 26 4.93 -17.84 5.75
CA LYS A 26 6.18 -17.63 5.01
C LYS A 26 6.00 -16.47 4.06
N VAL A 27 6.77 -15.40 4.25
CA VAL A 27 6.71 -14.17 3.46
C VAL A 27 7.96 -14.05 2.57
N ALA A 28 7.82 -13.42 1.41
CA ALA A 28 8.92 -12.91 0.62
C ALA A 28 8.65 -11.45 0.21
N LEU A 29 9.70 -10.65 0.14
CA LEU A 29 9.66 -9.26 -0.29
C LEU A 29 10.30 -9.14 -1.67
N LEU A 30 9.65 -8.42 -2.56
CA LEU A 30 10.20 -8.01 -3.85
C LEU A 30 10.19 -6.49 -3.93
N THR A 31 11.17 -5.88 -4.57
CA THR A 31 11.16 -4.43 -4.82
C THR A 31 11.53 -4.10 -6.25
N LEU A 32 10.81 -3.14 -6.81
CA LEU A 32 11.08 -2.48 -8.08
C LEU A 32 11.62 -1.06 -7.87
N ASP A 33 11.70 -0.57 -6.61
CA ASP A 33 12.15 0.78 -6.27
C ASP A 33 13.69 0.85 -6.20
N THR A 34 14.32 0.75 -7.35
CA THR A 34 15.79 0.77 -7.49
C THR A 34 16.36 2.16 -7.75
N TYR A 35 15.48 3.13 -8.07
CA TYR A 35 15.89 4.49 -8.44
C TYR A 35 16.04 5.41 -7.23
N ARG A 36 15.24 5.21 -6.18
CA ARG A 36 15.29 6.04 -4.98
C ARG A 36 16.44 5.61 -4.09
N MET A 37 17.39 6.53 -3.87
CA MET A 37 18.53 6.31 -2.99
C MET A 37 18.07 5.82 -1.61
N GLY A 38 18.63 4.72 -1.12
CA GLY A 38 18.30 4.14 0.19
C GLY A 38 16.97 3.37 0.26
N ALA A 39 16.17 3.29 -0.82
CA ALA A 39 14.91 2.55 -0.78
C ALA A 39 15.13 1.05 -0.59
N VAL A 40 16.08 0.49 -1.35
CA VAL A 40 16.46 -0.92 -1.23
C VAL A 40 17.07 -1.19 0.15
N ASP A 41 17.95 -0.30 0.65
CA ASP A 41 18.58 -0.45 1.97
C ASP A 41 17.55 -0.44 3.09
N GLN A 42 16.56 0.45 3.02
CA GLN A 42 15.47 0.51 3.99
C GLN A 42 14.68 -0.81 4.02
N LEU A 43 14.30 -1.33 2.85
CA LEU A 43 13.55 -2.58 2.78
C LEU A 43 14.40 -3.78 3.18
N GLN A 44 15.72 -3.75 2.88
CA GLN A 44 16.69 -4.76 3.28
C GLN A 44 16.81 -4.84 4.81
N GLN A 45 16.81 -3.72 5.52
CA GLN A 45 16.81 -3.70 6.99
C GLN A 45 15.58 -4.39 7.55
N TYR A 46 14.38 -4.10 7.01
CA TYR A 46 13.17 -4.81 7.42
C TYR A 46 13.23 -6.30 7.13
N ALA A 47 13.71 -6.68 5.94
CA ALA A 47 13.85 -8.08 5.55
C ALA A 47 14.79 -8.85 6.51
N GLN A 48 15.90 -8.23 6.91
CA GLN A 48 16.85 -8.80 7.87
C GLN A 48 16.23 -8.97 9.27
N ILE A 49 15.55 -7.93 9.79
CA ILE A 49 14.87 -7.99 11.10
C ILE A 49 13.81 -9.08 11.11
N LEU A 50 13.02 -9.18 10.05
CA LEU A 50 11.96 -10.17 9.91
C LEU A 50 12.45 -11.56 9.48
N GLN A 51 13.73 -11.69 9.11
CA GLN A 51 14.30 -12.93 8.58
C GLN A 51 13.52 -13.47 7.36
N VAL A 52 13.10 -12.58 6.47
CA VAL A 52 12.44 -12.91 5.21
C VAL A 52 13.32 -12.59 4.02
N PRO A 53 13.24 -13.36 2.92
CA PRO A 53 14.00 -13.06 1.72
C PRO A 53 13.54 -11.74 1.08
N LEU A 54 14.51 -10.97 0.56
CA LEU A 54 14.27 -9.82 -0.30
C LEU A 54 14.89 -10.07 -1.67
N HIS A 55 14.15 -9.82 -2.73
CA HIS A 55 14.63 -9.84 -4.10
C HIS A 55 14.44 -8.45 -4.75
N VAL A 56 15.49 -7.94 -5.38
CA VAL A 56 15.48 -6.67 -6.11
C VAL A 56 15.29 -6.99 -7.59
N ALA A 57 14.12 -6.71 -8.13
CA ALA A 57 13.80 -6.95 -9.53
C ALA A 57 14.13 -5.72 -10.38
N LEU A 58 14.94 -5.91 -11.43
CA LEU A 58 15.34 -4.84 -12.34
C LEU A 58 14.49 -4.80 -13.61
N THR A 59 13.91 -5.93 -13.98
CA THR A 59 13.06 -6.08 -15.18
C THR A 59 11.78 -6.82 -14.86
N VAL A 60 10.83 -6.80 -15.79
CA VAL A 60 9.57 -7.57 -15.68
C VAL A 60 9.85 -9.08 -15.67
N GLU A 61 10.79 -9.53 -16.49
CA GLU A 61 11.20 -10.93 -16.56
C GLU A 61 11.83 -11.39 -15.26
N ASP A 62 12.64 -10.53 -14.63
CA ASP A 62 13.24 -10.78 -13.33
C ASP A 62 12.16 -10.89 -12.25
N LEU A 63 11.19 -9.96 -12.23
CA LEU A 63 10.05 -10.01 -11.32
C LEU A 63 9.23 -11.29 -11.48
N ARG A 64 8.92 -11.69 -12.71
CA ARG A 64 8.23 -12.96 -13.00
C ARG A 64 9.00 -14.18 -12.52
N SER A 65 10.30 -14.16 -12.70
CA SER A 65 11.19 -15.24 -12.25
C SER A 65 11.22 -15.33 -10.74
N ALA A 66 11.28 -14.18 -10.05
CA ALA A 66 11.20 -14.12 -8.60
C ALA A 66 9.82 -14.60 -8.07
N LEU A 67 8.72 -14.21 -8.71
CA LEU A 67 7.38 -14.70 -8.35
C LEU A 67 7.28 -16.23 -8.47
N ARG A 68 7.80 -16.81 -9.56
CA ARG A 68 7.87 -18.28 -9.71
C ARG A 68 8.75 -18.92 -8.66
N PHE A 69 9.90 -18.33 -8.33
CA PHE A 69 10.81 -18.85 -7.30
C PHE A 69 10.15 -18.86 -5.91
N TYR A 70 9.34 -17.85 -5.59
CA TYR A 70 8.68 -17.73 -4.29
C TYR A 70 7.23 -18.24 -4.29
N GLN A 71 6.83 -19.05 -5.26
CA GLN A 71 5.45 -19.57 -5.35
C GLN A 71 5.03 -20.46 -4.17
N ASP A 72 5.99 -20.98 -3.39
CA ASP A 72 5.74 -21.75 -2.15
C ASP A 72 5.46 -20.84 -0.94
N ARG A 73 5.64 -19.53 -1.07
CA ARG A 73 5.35 -18.57 0.00
C ARG A 73 3.86 -18.32 0.12
N ALA A 74 3.41 -18.19 1.37
CA ALA A 74 2.01 -17.84 1.63
C ALA A 74 1.68 -16.40 1.21
N LEU A 75 2.69 -15.53 1.24
CA LEU A 75 2.56 -14.13 0.87
C LEU A 75 3.83 -13.61 0.19
N VAL A 76 3.68 -13.05 -1.00
CA VAL A 76 4.73 -12.31 -1.70
C VAL A 76 4.30 -10.86 -1.82
N LEU A 77 5.08 -9.95 -1.26
CA LEU A 77 4.79 -8.51 -1.24
C LEU A 77 5.73 -7.76 -2.18
N ILE A 78 5.17 -6.93 -3.06
CA ILE A 78 5.92 -6.21 -4.08
C ILE A 78 5.88 -4.70 -3.77
N ASP A 79 7.04 -4.11 -3.50
CA ASP A 79 7.18 -2.64 -3.38
C ASP A 79 7.45 -2.02 -4.74
N THR A 80 6.74 -0.93 -5.03
CA THR A 80 6.88 -0.19 -6.29
C THR A 80 7.40 1.22 -6.04
N PRO A 81 8.14 1.80 -6.99
CA PRO A 81 8.52 3.21 -6.90
C PRO A 81 7.31 4.11 -6.68
N GLY A 82 7.54 5.24 -6.01
CA GLY A 82 6.54 6.28 -5.88
C GLY A 82 6.60 7.25 -7.04
N HIS A 83 5.47 7.47 -7.70
CA HIS A 83 5.41 8.37 -8.85
C HIS A 83 4.45 9.53 -8.61
N SER A 84 4.78 10.68 -9.19
CA SER A 84 3.84 11.79 -9.22
C SER A 84 2.60 11.40 -10.04
N PRO A 85 1.38 11.70 -9.59
CA PRO A 85 0.18 11.49 -10.40
C PRO A 85 0.18 12.29 -11.71
N LYS A 86 1.07 13.30 -11.83
CA LYS A 86 1.24 14.12 -13.04
C LYS A 86 2.25 13.53 -14.03
N ASP A 87 3.03 12.55 -13.63
CA ASP A 87 4.02 11.88 -14.48
C ASP A 87 3.35 10.75 -15.27
N THR A 88 2.76 11.13 -16.39
CA THR A 88 1.97 10.21 -17.24
C THR A 88 2.84 9.10 -17.83
N ASP A 89 4.08 9.40 -18.20
CA ASP A 89 4.96 8.42 -18.85
C ASP A 89 5.31 7.29 -17.87
N THR A 90 5.68 7.64 -16.66
CA THR A 90 6.00 6.66 -15.62
C THR A 90 4.77 5.87 -15.18
N LEU A 91 3.58 6.51 -15.12
CA LEU A 91 2.34 5.78 -14.85
C LEU A 91 1.99 4.79 -15.97
N ASN A 92 2.24 5.14 -17.24
CA ASN A 92 2.04 4.22 -18.36
C ASN A 92 3.01 3.03 -18.32
N GLN A 93 4.28 3.24 -17.93
CA GLN A 93 5.24 2.15 -17.73
C GLN A 93 4.77 1.21 -16.60
N LEU A 94 4.34 1.78 -15.47
CA LEU A 94 3.80 0.99 -14.35
C LEU A 94 2.53 0.23 -14.76
N ARG A 95 1.67 0.84 -15.59
CA ARG A 95 0.51 0.15 -16.17
C ARG A 95 0.91 -1.05 -16.99
N GLY A 96 1.85 -0.88 -17.92
CA GLY A 96 2.35 -2.00 -18.74
C GLY A 96 2.85 -3.17 -17.88
N LEU A 97 3.54 -2.85 -16.76
CA LEU A 97 3.97 -3.85 -15.78
C LEU A 97 2.77 -4.56 -15.12
N MET A 98 1.75 -3.81 -14.69
CA MET A 98 0.56 -4.41 -14.04
C MET A 98 -0.24 -5.27 -15.02
N ASP A 99 -0.38 -4.86 -16.27
CA ASP A 99 -1.07 -5.64 -17.33
C ASP A 99 -0.40 -7.00 -17.57
N GLU A 100 0.89 -7.12 -17.26
CA GLU A 100 1.65 -8.37 -17.36
C GLU A 100 1.56 -9.29 -16.13
N LEU A 101 0.93 -8.81 -15.04
CA LEU A 101 0.82 -9.50 -13.75
C LEU A 101 -0.65 -9.49 -13.25
N PRO A 102 -1.61 -10.00 -14.03
CA PRO A 102 -3.04 -9.90 -13.72
C PRO A 102 -3.44 -10.63 -12.43
N GLU A 103 -2.63 -11.59 -11.97
CA GLU A 103 -2.85 -12.35 -10.73
C GLU A 103 -2.44 -11.57 -9.45
N VAL A 104 -1.76 -10.42 -9.60
CA VAL A 104 -1.28 -9.65 -8.44
C VAL A 104 -2.37 -8.72 -7.94
N GLU A 105 -2.78 -8.89 -6.68
CA GLU A 105 -3.67 -7.94 -6.00
C GLU A 105 -2.95 -6.61 -5.79
N THR A 106 -3.52 -5.52 -6.30
CA THR A 106 -2.90 -4.20 -6.31
C THR A 106 -3.59 -3.24 -5.37
N HIS A 107 -2.86 -2.72 -4.38
CA HIS A 107 -3.36 -1.71 -3.44
C HIS A 107 -2.88 -0.31 -3.83
N LEU A 108 -3.80 0.63 -4.01
CA LEU A 108 -3.47 2.06 -4.14
C LEU A 108 -3.33 2.65 -2.74
N VAL A 109 -2.10 3.01 -2.39
CA VAL A 109 -1.76 3.63 -1.10
C VAL A 109 -1.90 5.13 -1.20
N LEU A 110 -2.71 5.71 -0.32
CA LEU A 110 -3.03 7.13 -0.24
C LEU A 110 -2.70 7.66 1.17
N SER A 111 -2.29 8.90 1.28
CA SER A 111 -2.11 9.55 2.59
C SER A 111 -3.41 10.24 3.02
N ALA A 112 -3.84 10.01 4.26
CA ALA A 112 -4.99 10.68 4.85
C ALA A 112 -4.79 12.20 5.04
N THR A 113 -3.53 12.66 5.04
CA THR A 113 -3.16 14.10 5.11
C THR A 113 -3.29 14.84 3.79
N THR A 114 -3.56 14.11 2.69
CA THR A 114 -3.71 14.71 1.36
C THR A 114 -5.04 15.47 1.27
N LYS A 115 -5.00 16.66 0.65
CA LYS A 115 -6.21 17.47 0.44
C LYS A 115 -7.26 16.69 -0.35
N PRO A 116 -8.57 16.86 -0.07
CA PRO A 116 -9.64 16.08 -0.72
C PRO A 116 -9.63 16.15 -2.25
N ARG A 117 -9.34 17.33 -2.80
CA ARG A 117 -9.23 17.52 -4.26
C ARG A 117 -8.07 16.73 -4.87
N ASP A 118 -6.92 16.74 -4.18
CA ASP A 118 -5.73 16.05 -4.63
C ASP A 118 -5.89 14.52 -4.52
N LEU A 119 -6.56 14.03 -3.45
CA LEU A 119 -6.94 12.60 -3.32
C LEU A 119 -7.77 12.13 -4.51
N THR A 120 -8.74 12.94 -4.90
CA THR A 120 -9.59 12.65 -6.07
C THR A 120 -8.78 12.60 -7.36
N GLU A 121 -7.87 13.57 -7.56
CA GLU A 121 -7.00 13.60 -8.74
C GLU A 121 -6.08 12.38 -8.77
N ILE A 122 -5.44 12.06 -7.64
CA ILE A 122 -4.57 10.89 -7.51
C ILE A 122 -5.35 9.61 -7.86
N ALA A 123 -6.50 9.41 -7.25
CA ALA A 123 -7.31 8.22 -7.48
C ALA A 123 -7.71 8.07 -8.96
N THR A 124 -8.09 9.17 -9.61
CA THR A 124 -8.43 9.19 -11.04
C THR A 124 -7.20 8.87 -11.93
N ARG A 125 -6.02 9.43 -11.60
CA ARG A 125 -4.79 9.20 -12.35
C ARG A 125 -4.25 7.78 -12.23
N TYR A 126 -4.50 7.14 -11.09
CA TYR A 126 -4.08 5.75 -10.83
C TYR A 126 -5.14 4.71 -11.24
N GLU A 127 -6.36 5.13 -11.63
CA GLU A 127 -7.42 4.20 -12.05
C GLU A 127 -7.02 3.31 -13.24
N PRO A 128 -6.30 3.80 -14.29
CA PRO A 128 -5.84 2.96 -15.39
C PRO A 128 -4.85 1.84 -15.01
N LEU A 129 -4.33 1.85 -13.79
CA LEU A 129 -3.48 0.79 -13.23
C LEU A 129 -4.32 -0.30 -12.53
N HIS A 130 -5.63 -0.23 -12.62
CA HIS A 130 -6.59 -1.20 -12.10
C HIS A 130 -6.37 -1.57 -10.61
N PRO A 131 -6.26 -0.58 -9.68
CA PRO A 131 -6.14 -0.91 -8.27
C PRO A 131 -7.35 -1.73 -7.82
N THR A 132 -7.09 -2.85 -7.17
CA THR A 132 -8.15 -3.72 -6.64
C THR A 132 -8.66 -3.22 -5.30
N ARG A 133 -7.81 -2.54 -4.52
CA ARG A 133 -8.12 -2.02 -3.19
C ARG A 133 -7.50 -0.64 -2.96
N LEU A 134 -8.04 0.07 -1.99
CA LEU A 134 -7.45 1.29 -1.43
C LEU A 134 -6.83 0.99 -0.06
N LEU A 135 -5.80 1.74 0.30
CA LEU A 135 -5.17 1.73 1.61
C LEU A 135 -4.84 3.17 2.00
N PHE A 136 -5.26 3.59 3.20
CA PHE A 136 -4.92 4.90 3.72
C PHE A 136 -3.87 4.80 4.81
N THR A 137 -2.88 5.69 4.74
CA THR A 137 -1.80 5.83 5.73
C THR A 137 -1.88 7.18 6.42
N LYS A 138 -1.04 7.37 7.44
CA LYS A 138 -0.86 8.65 8.15
C LYS A 138 -2.14 9.17 8.79
N LEU A 139 -2.94 8.25 9.34
CA LEU A 139 -4.13 8.62 10.08
C LEU A 139 -3.78 9.36 11.38
N ASP A 140 -2.62 9.09 11.94
CA ASP A 140 -2.03 9.76 13.09
C ASP A 140 -1.63 11.22 12.83
N GLU A 141 -1.43 11.59 11.57
CA GLU A 141 -1.03 12.95 11.17
C GLU A 141 -2.23 13.86 10.82
N THR A 142 -3.48 13.39 10.98
CA THR A 142 -4.69 14.17 10.65
C THR A 142 -5.81 13.95 11.66
N SER A 143 -6.65 14.97 11.85
CA SER A 143 -7.91 14.90 12.60
C SER A 143 -9.15 14.86 11.69
N THR A 144 -8.98 14.85 10.37
CA THR A 144 -10.07 14.94 9.40
C THR A 144 -10.12 13.70 8.51
N TYR A 145 -11.10 12.83 8.72
CA TYR A 145 -11.23 11.54 8.04
C TYR A 145 -12.33 11.50 6.95
N GLY A 146 -13.16 12.56 6.84
CA GLY A 146 -14.20 12.67 5.80
C GLY A 146 -13.71 12.43 4.36
N PRO A 147 -12.50 12.89 3.98
CA PRO A 147 -11.93 12.62 2.66
C PRO A 147 -11.77 11.13 2.31
N ILE A 148 -11.60 10.25 3.29
CA ILE A 148 -11.56 8.79 3.08
C ILE A 148 -12.88 8.32 2.49
N LEU A 149 -14.01 8.69 3.13
CA LEU A 149 -15.35 8.31 2.67
C LEU A 149 -15.66 8.87 1.29
N SER A 150 -15.34 10.14 1.05
CA SER A 150 -15.54 10.78 -0.26
C SER A 150 -14.76 10.08 -1.37
N THR A 151 -13.52 9.64 -1.07
CA THR A 151 -12.69 8.90 -2.02
C THR A 151 -13.28 7.52 -2.29
N LEU A 152 -13.69 6.78 -1.26
CA LEU A 152 -14.32 5.46 -1.39
C LEU A 152 -15.60 5.51 -2.22
N ALA A 153 -16.46 6.50 -1.98
CA ALA A 153 -17.71 6.68 -2.72
C ALA A 153 -17.46 6.94 -4.21
N ARG A 154 -16.38 7.65 -4.55
CA ARG A 154 -16.01 7.99 -5.92
C ARG A 154 -15.33 6.84 -6.65
N VAL A 155 -14.32 6.23 -6.03
CA VAL A 155 -13.48 5.20 -6.66
C VAL A 155 -14.18 3.83 -6.69
N LYS A 156 -15.12 3.59 -5.78
CA LYS A 156 -15.89 2.33 -5.66
C LYS A 156 -14.98 1.09 -5.57
N ARG A 157 -13.87 1.20 -4.83
CA ARG A 157 -12.98 0.10 -4.50
C ARG A 157 -13.00 -0.17 -3.00
N PRO A 158 -12.90 -1.43 -2.57
CA PRO A 158 -12.85 -1.75 -1.14
C PRO A 158 -11.60 -1.15 -0.50
N LEU A 159 -11.73 -0.76 0.75
CA LEU A 159 -10.62 -0.36 1.60
C LEU A 159 -10.03 -1.60 2.28
N SER A 160 -8.71 -1.74 2.26
CA SER A 160 -8.03 -2.90 2.85
C SER A 160 -7.50 -2.62 4.26
N TYR A 161 -6.64 -1.63 4.39
CA TYR A 161 -5.98 -1.32 5.65
C TYR A 161 -5.94 0.19 5.92
N LEU A 162 -5.70 0.52 7.19
CA LEU A 162 -5.48 1.86 7.71
C LEU A 162 -4.14 1.90 8.45
N GLY A 163 -3.22 2.75 8.02
CA GLY A 163 -1.96 3.02 8.71
C GLY A 163 -2.15 4.14 9.73
N THR A 164 -1.97 3.81 11.01
CA THR A 164 -2.33 4.64 12.17
C THR A 164 -1.14 5.20 12.92
N GLY A 165 0.08 5.01 12.42
CA GLY A 165 1.31 5.50 13.07
C GLY A 165 2.56 4.98 12.37
N GLN A 166 3.70 5.05 13.06
CA GLN A 166 5.01 4.65 12.51
C GLN A 166 5.46 3.26 12.97
N GLU A 167 4.93 2.73 14.05
CA GLU A 167 5.31 1.45 14.64
C GLU A 167 5.04 0.29 13.69
N VAL A 168 5.95 -0.70 13.68
CA VAL A 168 5.89 -1.90 12.84
C VAL A 168 5.93 -3.13 13.74
N PRO A 169 4.90 -3.99 13.68
CA PRO A 169 3.71 -3.99 12.80
C PRO A 169 2.48 -3.27 13.35
N GLU A 170 2.48 -2.78 14.59
CA GLU A 170 1.32 -2.43 15.41
C GLU A 170 0.44 -1.34 14.79
N ALA A 171 1.05 -0.35 14.09
CA ALA A 171 0.33 0.76 13.50
C ALA A 171 -0.25 0.45 12.12
N LEU A 172 -0.87 -0.73 11.96
CA LEU A 172 -1.63 -1.13 10.77
C LEU A 172 -2.90 -1.88 11.21
N GLU A 173 -4.05 -1.39 10.79
CA GLU A 173 -5.35 -1.96 11.13
C GLU A 173 -6.11 -2.42 9.88
N LEU A 174 -6.92 -3.47 10.02
CA LEU A 174 -7.91 -3.83 8.99
C LEU A 174 -8.99 -2.75 8.90
N ALA A 175 -9.30 -2.33 7.69
CA ALA A 175 -10.31 -1.31 7.42
C ALA A 175 -11.71 -1.94 7.41
N THR A 176 -12.28 -2.18 8.60
CA THR A 176 -13.68 -2.61 8.72
C THR A 176 -14.63 -1.44 8.56
N SER A 177 -15.88 -1.69 8.09
CA SER A 177 -16.90 -0.64 7.98
C SER A 177 -17.15 0.06 9.33
N ARG A 178 -17.15 -0.70 10.43
CA ARG A 178 -17.26 -0.16 11.78
C ARG A 178 -16.12 0.79 12.10
N ARG A 179 -14.86 0.37 11.84
CA ARG A 179 -13.68 1.20 12.12
C ARG A 179 -13.70 2.50 11.31
N VAL A 180 -14.11 2.45 10.03
CA VAL A 180 -14.24 3.64 9.19
C VAL A 180 -15.35 4.57 9.71
N ALA A 181 -16.49 4.03 10.12
CA ALA A 181 -17.56 4.80 10.73
C ALA A 181 -17.10 5.47 12.03
N ASP A 182 -16.37 4.72 12.88
CA ASP A 182 -15.82 5.23 14.14
C ASP A 182 -14.84 6.40 13.97
N LEU A 183 -14.12 6.45 12.86
CA LEU A 183 -13.21 7.55 12.54
C LEU A 183 -13.97 8.81 12.07
N ILE A 184 -15.09 8.63 11.37
CA ILE A 184 -15.79 9.72 10.68
C ILE A 184 -16.90 10.33 11.56
N LEU A 185 -17.60 9.49 12.34
CA LEU A 185 -18.70 9.94 13.18
C LEU A 185 -18.16 10.58 14.49
N PRO A 186 -18.70 11.75 14.88
CA PRO A 186 -18.35 12.36 16.16
C PRO A 186 -18.71 11.45 17.34
N ALA A 187 -17.95 11.53 18.43
CA ALA A 187 -18.19 10.74 19.63
C ALA A 187 -19.63 10.89 20.19
N THR A 188 -20.24 12.06 20.03
CA THR A 188 -21.61 12.36 20.45
C THR A 188 -22.70 11.59 19.69
N MET A 189 -22.40 11.01 18.53
CA MET A 189 -23.36 10.16 17.79
C MET A 189 -23.20 8.67 18.12
N LYS A 190 -22.18 8.28 18.88
CA LYS A 190 -21.89 6.88 19.24
C LYS A 190 -22.70 6.40 20.46
N GLU A 191 -23.28 7.33 21.24
CA GLU A 191 -24.03 7.05 22.47
C GLU A 191 -25.56 7.00 22.25
N ALA A 192 -26.01 7.05 21.01
CA ALA A 192 -27.45 7.13 20.67
C ALA A 192 -28.05 5.79 20.17
N GLU A 193 -27.44 4.64 20.52
CA GLU A 193 -28.03 3.30 20.30
C GLU A 193 -28.36 2.58 21.60
#